data_32ad5828b2e5512da43b9d7d895231d8
#
_entry.id   32ad5828b2e5512da43b9d7d895231d8
#
_cell.length_a   1.000
_cell.length_b   1.000
_cell.length_c   1.000
_cell.angle_alpha   90.00
_cell.angle_beta   90.00
_cell.angle_gamma   90.00
#
_symmetry.space_group_name_H-M   'P 1'
#
loop_
_entity.id
_entity.type
_entity.pdbx_description
1 polymer ?
#
loop_
_entity_poly.entity_id
_entity_poly.type
_entity_poly.pdbx_seq_one_letter_code
_entity_poly.pdbx_strand_id
1 'polypeptide(L)'
;MSATLYIKFPEIHHGGFPCYVIPKYILESGYCSCISDGCVEIGNITGNLVTMCQHVPVSETESLYDAIWCIGEHGYTTQDLLRMYREANTFVLQHNEMLSEYDADNGWGTVSSLRNFLGHSIEILNIFDGFPCCVIRN
;
A
#
# COMPACT_ATOMS: atom_id res chain seq x y z
N MET A 1 1.86 16.16 -4.33
CA MET A 1 1.74 14.87 -5.04
C MET A 1 1.47 13.76 -4.03
N SER A 2 0.21 13.55 -3.68
CA SER A 2 -0.17 12.43 -2.80
C SER A 2 -0.42 11.16 -3.63
N ALA A 3 -0.46 10.02 -2.97
CA ALA A 3 -0.81 8.75 -3.58
C ALA A 3 -1.85 8.03 -2.75
N THR A 4 -2.85 7.49 -3.40
CA THR A 4 -3.84 6.62 -2.78
C THR A 4 -3.74 5.25 -3.43
N LEU A 5 -3.63 4.22 -2.61
CA LEU A 5 -3.42 2.85 -3.07
C LEU A 5 -4.67 2.01 -2.87
N TYR A 6 -4.97 1.17 -3.85
CA TYR A 6 -6.13 0.31 -3.85
C TYR A 6 -5.77 -1.12 -4.22
N ILE A 7 -6.39 -2.07 -3.54
CA ILE A 7 -6.41 -3.46 -4.00
C ILE A 7 -7.53 -3.56 -5.03
N LYS A 8 -7.21 -4.06 -6.23
CA LYS A 8 -8.18 -4.29 -7.28
C LYS A 8 -8.43 -5.78 -7.43
N PHE A 9 -9.69 -6.19 -7.25
CA PHE A 9 -10.10 -7.58 -7.42
C PHE A 9 -10.15 -7.96 -8.90
N PRO A 10 -9.92 -9.25 -9.24
CA PRO A 10 -10.09 -9.73 -10.61
C PRO A 10 -11.51 -9.48 -11.10
N GLU A 11 -11.62 -9.01 -12.33
CA GLU A 11 -12.90 -8.69 -12.96
C GLU A 11 -13.23 -9.74 -14.01
N ILE A 12 -14.49 -10.18 -14.00
CA ILE A 12 -15.07 -11.02 -15.04
C ILE A 12 -16.31 -10.35 -15.59
N HIS A 13 -16.64 -10.61 -16.85
CA HIS A 13 -17.86 -10.11 -17.47
C HIS A 13 -18.91 -11.21 -17.55
N HIS A 14 -20.11 -10.94 -17.03
CA HIS A 14 -21.22 -11.85 -17.06
C HIS A 14 -22.44 -11.13 -17.64
N GLY A 15 -22.92 -11.57 -18.80
CA GLY A 15 -24.05 -10.93 -19.46
C GLY A 15 -23.81 -9.47 -19.82
N GLY A 16 -22.57 -9.07 -20.09
CA GLY A 16 -22.19 -7.68 -20.39
C GLY A 16 -21.95 -6.79 -19.16
N PHE A 17 -22.13 -7.33 -17.97
CA PHE A 17 -21.91 -6.59 -16.72
C PHE A 17 -20.59 -7.00 -16.05
N PRO A 18 -19.81 -6.03 -15.53
CA PRO A 18 -18.61 -6.37 -14.78
C PRO A 18 -18.98 -7.00 -13.43
N CYS A 19 -18.33 -8.11 -13.10
CA CYS A 19 -18.42 -8.78 -11.82
C CYS A 19 -17.02 -8.96 -11.28
N TYR A 20 -16.87 -8.90 -9.96
CA TYR A 20 -15.57 -9.01 -9.30
C TYR A 20 -15.47 -10.33 -8.53
N VAL A 21 -14.31 -10.97 -8.64
CA VAL A 21 -14.04 -12.21 -7.90
C VAL A 21 -13.54 -11.85 -6.53
N ILE A 22 -14.38 -12.06 -5.52
CA ILE A 22 -14.06 -11.74 -4.11
C ILE A 22 -14.06 -13.04 -3.32
N PRO A 23 -12.96 -13.39 -2.63
CA PRO A 23 -12.91 -14.60 -1.83
C PRO A 23 -13.96 -14.62 -0.73
N LYS A 24 -14.48 -15.81 -0.44
CA LYS A 24 -15.51 -15.98 0.60
C LYS A 24 -15.06 -15.47 1.97
N TYR A 25 -13.78 -15.69 2.34
CA TYR A 25 -13.28 -15.24 3.64
C TYR A 25 -13.28 -13.71 3.76
N ILE A 26 -13.13 -12.99 2.65
CA ILE A 26 -13.23 -11.52 2.65
C ILE A 26 -14.67 -11.08 2.86
N LEU A 27 -15.63 -11.76 2.21
CA LEU A 27 -17.05 -11.47 2.40
C LEU A 27 -17.47 -11.72 3.86
N GLU A 28 -16.91 -12.71 4.51
CA GLU A 28 -17.19 -13.06 5.91
C GLU A 28 -16.45 -12.18 6.92
N SER A 29 -15.38 -11.50 6.51
CA SER A 29 -14.54 -10.69 7.40
C SER A 29 -15.15 -9.35 7.82
N GLY A 30 -16.21 -8.93 7.16
CA GLY A 30 -16.79 -7.61 7.37
C GLY A 30 -16.18 -6.50 6.51
N TYR A 31 -15.14 -6.78 5.75
CA TYR A 31 -14.50 -5.81 4.86
C TYR A 31 -15.23 -5.60 3.53
N CYS A 32 -16.25 -6.41 3.25
CA CYS A 32 -17.04 -6.25 2.02
C CYS A 32 -17.73 -4.89 1.93
N SER A 33 -18.06 -4.27 3.05
CA SER A 33 -18.65 -2.93 3.09
C SER A 33 -17.68 -1.83 2.62
N CYS A 34 -16.39 -2.11 2.65
CA CYS A 34 -15.34 -1.17 2.21
C CYS A 34 -15.01 -1.33 0.73
N ILE A 35 -15.59 -2.32 0.05
CA ILE A 35 -15.33 -2.60 -1.37
C ILE A 35 -16.24 -1.71 -2.20
N SER A 36 -15.64 -0.88 -3.06
CA SER A 36 -16.34 -0.02 -3.99
C SER A 36 -15.75 -0.20 -5.39
N ASP A 37 -16.60 -0.48 -6.36
CA ASP A 37 -16.19 -0.71 -7.75
C ASP A 37 -15.09 -1.77 -7.89
N GLY A 38 -15.15 -2.81 -7.05
CA GLY A 38 -14.17 -3.90 -7.03
C GLY A 38 -12.81 -3.52 -6.47
N CYS A 39 -12.72 -2.42 -5.72
CA CYS A 39 -11.48 -1.94 -5.12
C CYS A 39 -11.65 -1.70 -3.63
N VAL A 40 -10.57 -1.88 -2.88
CA VAL A 40 -10.46 -1.55 -1.46
C VAL A 40 -9.27 -0.63 -1.26
N GLU A 41 -9.48 0.53 -0.63
CA GLU A 41 -8.39 1.44 -0.29
C GLU A 41 -7.51 0.83 0.79
N ILE A 42 -6.20 0.80 0.57
CA ILE A 42 -5.23 0.30 1.55
C ILE A 42 -4.48 1.42 2.25
N GLY A 43 -4.40 2.59 1.67
CA GLY A 43 -3.76 3.73 2.31
C GLY A 43 -3.65 4.93 1.41
N ASN A 44 -3.45 6.08 2.07
CA ASN A 44 -3.17 7.35 1.43
C ASN A 44 -1.92 7.95 2.06
N ILE A 45 -1.04 8.48 1.23
CA ILE A 45 0.23 9.06 1.70
C ILE A 45 0.48 10.39 1.03
N THR A 46 0.91 11.38 1.82
CA THR A 46 1.25 12.71 1.32
C THR A 46 2.52 12.72 0.48
N GLY A 47 2.55 13.53 -0.55
CA GLY A 47 3.74 13.74 -1.38
C GLY A 47 4.94 14.32 -0.62
N ASN A 48 4.72 14.92 0.54
CA ASN A 48 5.79 15.42 1.41
C ASN A 48 6.70 14.30 1.93
N LEU A 49 6.28 13.05 1.84
CA LEU A 49 7.07 11.88 2.23
C LEU A 49 7.88 11.25 1.10
N VAL A 50 7.80 11.78 -0.11
CA VAL A 50 8.50 11.22 -1.28
C VAL A 50 10.01 11.06 -1.01
N THR A 51 10.66 12.12 -0.56
CA THR A 51 12.11 12.09 -0.31
C THR A 51 12.47 11.08 0.78
N MET A 52 11.70 11.06 1.86
CA MET A 52 11.90 10.09 2.95
C MET A 52 11.78 8.66 2.43
N CYS A 53 10.74 8.38 1.62
CA CYS A 53 10.51 7.05 1.06
C CYS A 53 11.62 6.60 0.11
N GLN A 54 12.29 7.53 -0.56
CA GLN A 54 13.45 7.22 -1.42
C GLN A 54 14.64 6.68 -0.61
N HIS A 55 14.67 6.91 0.69
CA HIS A 55 15.72 6.46 1.60
C HIS A 55 15.33 5.23 2.42
N VAL A 56 14.18 4.63 2.13
CA VAL A 56 13.71 3.41 2.79
C VAL A 56 13.79 2.26 1.80
N PRO A 57 14.77 1.35 1.92
CA PRO A 57 14.89 0.21 1.01
C PRO A 57 13.83 -0.84 1.28
N VAL A 58 13.30 -1.45 0.22
CA VAL A 58 12.39 -2.58 0.29
C VAL A 58 12.97 -3.83 -0.38
N SER A 59 14.05 -3.65 -1.14
CA SER A 59 14.84 -4.71 -1.75
C SER A 59 16.24 -4.16 -2.05
N GLU A 60 17.10 -4.96 -2.67
CA GLU A 60 18.45 -4.52 -3.05
C GLU A 60 18.45 -3.38 -4.08
N THR A 61 17.39 -3.30 -4.89
CA THR A 61 17.31 -2.36 -6.01
C THR A 61 16.17 -1.36 -5.92
N GLU A 62 15.24 -1.56 -5.00
CA GLU A 62 14.02 -0.75 -4.92
C GLU A 62 13.88 -0.08 -3.56
N SER A 63 13.30 1.12 -3.57
CA SER A 63 12.93 1.86 -2.36
C SER A 63 11.42 1.81 -2.14
N LEU A 64 10.99 2.28 -0.98
CA LEU A 64 9.56 2.41 -0.69
C LEU A 64 8.88 3.39 -1.65
N TYR A 65 9.61 4.37 -2.18
CA TYR A 65 9.10 5.26 -3.22
C TYR A 65 8.59 4.45 -4.42
N ASP A 66 9.37 3.47 -4.88
CA ASP A 66 9.00 2.62 -6.02
C ASP A 66 7.75 1.80 -5.69
N ALA A 67 7.65 1.31 -4.47
CA ALA A 67 6.53 0.49 -4.02
C ALA A 67 5.26 1.28 -3.68
N ILE A 68 5.28 2.59 -3.83
CA ILE A 68 4.11 3.47 -3.64
C ILE A 68 3.80 4.25 -4.91
N TRP A 69 4.74 5.09 -5.36
CA TRP A 69 4.47 5.99 -6.48
C TRP A 69 4.66 5.35 -7.85
N CYS A 70 5.42 4.27 -7.95
CA CYS A 70 5.70 3.58 -9.21
C CYS A 70 4.98 2.23 -9.35
N ILE A 71 3.95 1.99 -8.57
CA ILE A 71 3.21 0.71 -8.56
C ILE A 71 2.71 0.32 -9.95
N GLY A 72 2.14 1.26 -10.70
CA GLY A 72 1.60 0.99 -12.03
C GLY A 72 2.63 0.53 -13.04
N GLU A 73 3.91 0.79 -12.80
CA GLU A 73 5.01 0.39 -13.66
C GLU A 73 5.49 -1.03 -13.38
N HIS A 74 5.30 -1.54 -12.17
CA HIS A 74 5.83 -2.81 -11.70
C HIS A 74 4.80 -3.94 -11.61
N GLY A 75 3.52 -3.64 -11.55
CA GLY A 75 2.46 -4.65 -11.50
C GLY A 75 2.45 -5.48 -10.21
N TYR A 76 2.68 -4.85 -9.08
CA TYR A 76 2.73 -5.54 -7.79
C TYR A 76 1.41 -6.18 -7.40
N THR A 77 1.51 -7.38 -6.79
CA THR A 77 0.39 -8.03 -6.11
C THR A 77 0.32 -7.63 -4.65
N THR A 78 -0.79 -7.96 -3.98
CA THR A 78 -0.94 -7.76 -2.53
C THR A 78 0.17 -8.45 -1.75
N GLN A 79 0.58 -9.64 -2.17
CA GLN A 79 1.65 -10.41 -1.51
C GLN A 79 3.01 -9.73 -1.66
N ASP A 80 3.30 -9.21 -2.85
CA ASP A 80 4.55 -8.45 -3.09
C ASP A 80 4.63 -7.24 -2.18
N LEU A 81 3.57 -6.44 -2.13
CA LEU A 81 3.55 -5.23 -1.31
C LEU A 81 3.59 -5.54 0.17
N LEU A 82 2.90 -6.58 0.62
CA LEU A 82 2.93 -6.97 2.04
C LEU A 82 4.37 -7.25 2.48
N ARG A 83 5.12 -8.01 1.67
CA ARG A 83 6.53 -8.28 1.93
C ARG A 83 7.36 -7.01 1.96
N MET A 84 7.20 -6.16 0.96
CA MET A 84 7.97 -4.92 0.81
C MET A 84 7.67 -3.94 1.95
N TYR A 85 6.41 -3.81 2.33
CA TYR A 85 6.01 -2.89 3.40
C TYR A 85 6.46 -3.38 4.77
N ARG A 86 6.53 -4.69 4.99
CA ARG A 86 7.11 -5.25 6.22
C ARG A 86 8.60 -4.95 6.32
N GLU A 87 9.34 -5.09 5.22
CA GLU A 87 10.76 -4.71 5.16
C GLU A 87 10.93 -3.21 5.41
N ALA A 88 10.11 -2.37 4.78
CA ALA A 88 10.12 -0.94 5.00
C ALA A 88 9.85 -0.59 6.45
N ASN A 89 8.86 -1.22 7.07
CA ASN A 89 8.50 -0.95 8.46
C ASN A 89 9.64 -1.30 9.41
N THR A 90 10.31 -2.43 9.18
CA THR A 90 11.49 -2.82 9.97
C THR A 90 12.60 -1.79 9.84
N PHE A 91 12.88 -1.34 8.63
CA PHE A 91 13.90 -0.33 8.38
C PHE A 91 13.57 0.99 9.08
N VAL A 92 12.32 1.45 8.97
CA VAL A 92 11.87 2.70 9.60
C VAL A 92 12.01 2.63 11.11
N LEU A 93 11.66 1.51 11.74
CA LEU A 93 11.80 1.34 13.18
C LEU A 93 13.27 1.38 13.63
N GLN A 94 14.18 0.86 12.82
CA GLN A 94 15.60 0.82 13.13
C GLN A 94 16.33 2.14 12.84
N HIS A 95 15.79 2.95 11.92
CA HIS A 95 16.44 4.18 11.43
C HIS A 95 15.57 5.43 11.61
N ASN A 96 14.77 5.43 12.65
CA ASN A 96 13.83 6.51 12.93
C ASN A 96 14.51 7.89 13.03
N GLU A 97 15.66 7.98 13.72
CA GLU A 97 16.38 9.25 13.87
C GLU A 97 16.92 9.76 12.55
N MET A 98 17.51 8.89 11.75
CA MET A 98 18.05 9.24 10.44
C MET A 98 16.93 9.75 9.52
N LEU A 99 15.81 9.06 9.50
CA LEU A 99 14.68 9.41 8.64
C LEU A 99 13.99 10.70 9.08
N SER A 100 14.05 11.06 10.37
CA SER A 100 13.44 12.29 10.88
C SER A 100 14.07 13.55 10.29
N GLU A 101 15.28 13.46 9.72
CA GLU A 101 15.91 14.57 9.01
C GLU A 101 15.11 14.98 7.76
N TYR A 102 14.26 14.09 7.26
CA TYR A 102 13.41 14.33 6.09
C TYR A 102 12.00 14.76 6.48
N ASP A 103 11.72 14.98 7.75
CA ASP A 103 10.42 15.47 8.21
C ASP A 103 10.13 16.83 7.57
N ALA A 104 8.90 17.01 7.07
CA ALA A 104 8.48 18.28 6.49
C ALA A 104 8.38 19.36 7.58
N ASP A 105 8.87 20.57 7.28
CA ASP A 105 8.89 21.69 8.21
C ASP A 105 7.50 22.09 8.70
N ASN A 106 6.48 21.88 7.89
CA ASN A 106 5.09 22.23 8.21
C ASN A 106 4.37 21.15 9.04
N GLY A 107 5.03 20.07 9.41
CA GLY A 107 4.44 18.95 10.14
C GLY A 107 3.56 18.02 9.29
N TRP A 108 3.45 18.28 8.01
CA TRP A 108 2.66 17.46 7.07
C TRP A 108 3.55 16.45 6.37
N GLY A 109 3.90 15.41 7.06
CA GLY A 109 4.77 14.35 6.55
C GLY A 109 5.98 14.17 7.44
N THR A 110 5.86 13.31 8.43
CA THR A 110 6.90 12.97 9.39
C THR A 110 7.13 11.47 9.38
N VAL A 111 8.19 11.01 10.07
CA VAL A 111 8.42 9.56 10.26
C VAL A 111 7.19 8.92 10.92
N SER A 112 6.54 9.62 11.83
CA SER A 112 5.32 9.14 12.47
C SER A 112 4.20 8.93 11.48
N SER A 113 4.04 9.86 10.52
CA SER A 113 3.06 9.73 9.42
C SER A 113 3.37 8.52 8.56
N LEU A 114 4.64 8.28 8.24
CA LEU A 114 5.06 7.12 7.46
C LEU A 114 4.79 5.82 8.20
N ARG A 115 5.08 5.77 9.49
CA ARG A 115 4.80 4.59 10.31
C ARG A 115 3.30 4.28 10.37
N ASN A 116 2.47 5.30 10.47
CA ASN A 116 1.02 5.13 10.47
C ASN A 116 0.53 4.58 9.14
N PHE A 117 1.04 5.10 8.02
CA PHE A 117 0.72 4.59 6.70
C PHE A 117 1.12 3.11 6.56
N LEU A 118 2.35 2.77 6.94
CA LEU A 118 2.84 1.38 6.84
C LEU A 118 2.05 0.43 7.73
N GLY A 119 1.77 0.83 8.98
CA GLY A 119 1.00 0.00 9.90
C GLY A 119 -0.41 -0.29 9.39
N HIS A 120 -1.10 0.73 8.92
CA HIS A 120 -2.45 0.58 8.36
C HIS A 120 -2.45 -0.25 7.08
N SER A 121 -1.53 0.05 6.17
CA SER A 121 -1.41 -0.68 4.89
C SER A 121 -1.08 -2.14 5.10
N ILE A 122 -0.16 -2.46 6.02
CA ILE A 122 0.20 -3.84 6.35
C ILE A 122 -1.01 -4.59 6.91
N GLU A 123 -1.79 -3.96 7.78
CA GLU A 123 -2.99 -4.56 8.35
C GLU A 123 -3.99 -4.94 7.25
N ILE A 124 -4.27 -4.02 6.33
CA ILE A 124 -5.20 -4.27 5.23
C ILE A 124 -4.65 -5.35 4.28
N LEU A 125 -3.38 -5.22 3.87
CA LEU A 125 -2.76 -6.20 2.97
C LEU A 125 -2.71 -7.60 3.57
N ASN A 126 -2.54 -7.71 4.89
CA ASN A 126 -2.49 -9.00 5.57
C ASN A 126 -3.83 -9.75 5.51
N ILE A 127 -4.95 -9.03 5.45
CA ILE A 127 -6.27 -9.64 5.29
C ILE A 127 -6.39 -10.36 3.95
N PHE A 128 -5.68 -9.85 2.93
CA PHE A 128 -5.69 -10.41 1.58
C PHE A 128 -4.51 -11.36 1.31
N ASP A 129 -3.75 -11.71 2.34
CA ASP A 129 -2.68 -12.70 2.23
C ASP A 129 -3.26 -14.05 1.81
N GLY A 130 -2.65 -14.69 0.83
CA GLY A 130 -3.15 -15.93 0.27
C GLY A 130 -4.14 -15.77 -0.90
N PHE A 131 -4.56 -14.53 -1.21
CA PHE A 131 -5.35 -14.25 -2.39
C PHE A 131 -4.72 -13.05 -3.13
N PRO A 132 -3.80 -13.32 -4.04
CA PRO A 132 -3.08 -12.24 -4.73
C PRO A 132 -4.03 -11.42 -5.61
N CYS A 133 -4.08 -10.13 -5.35
CA CYS A 133 -4.79 -9.16 -6.15
C CYS A 133 -3.79 -8.16 -6.70
N CYS A 134 -4.16 -7.48 -7.77
CA CYS A 134 -3.37 -6.38 -8.30
C CYS A 134 -3.53 -5.16 -7.38
N VAL A 135 -2.45 -4.43 -7.15
CA VAL A 135 -2.50 -3.17 -6.44
C VAL A 135 -2.32 -2.03 -7.44
N ILE A 136 -3.17 -1.05 -7.32
CA ILE A 136 -3.15 0.12 -8.20
C ILE A 136 -2.99 1.40 -7.38
N ARG A 137 -2.46 2.41 -8.03
CA ARG A 137 -2.32 3.76 -7.49
C ARG A 137 -3.26 4.70 -8.23
N ASN A 138 -3.88 5.55 -7.48
CA ASN A 138 -4.67 6.65 -8.02
C ASN A 138 -3.91 7.98 -7.85
#